data_6768082a44d874962459e22ca8dc7297
#
_entry.id   6768082a44d874962459e22ca8dc7297
#
_cell.length_a   1.000
_cell.length_b   1.000
_cell.length_c   1.000
_cell.angle_alpha   90.00
_cell.angle_beta   90.00
_cell.angle_gamma   90.00
#
_symmetry.space_group_name_H-M   'P 1'
#
loop_
_entity.id
_entity.type
_entity.pdbx_description
1 polymer ?
#
loop_
_entity_poly.entity_id
_entity_poly.type
_entity_poly.pdbx_seq_one_letter_code
_entity_poly.pdbx_strand_id
1 'polypeptide(L)'
;MDKKLNEAVAALRPQMVAALQRLVRRRSVEADPLPGKPFGEEVDACFAEALTLCHELGFETTDMDRYIGWCEIGTGDEMVAVLGHLDVVPEGEGWHHPPYAAEIEGGRLYGRGSIDDKGPVVASLFALKAIRDLGIPLNRRVRLLFGLNEETNDRDVLYYKAHGGEIPVLGFTPDGEYPLINGEKGILNESYAVQLHQTGAWQLSRVQGGVAGNVVPDYACAVLTAPAGASLPDAEHITVTAIPGGYQVEAVGVSAHGSH
;
A
#
# COMPACT_ATOMS: atom_id res chain seq x y z
N MET A 1 10.17 -14.90 25.70
CA MET A 1 10.65 -13.65 25.06
C MET A 1 11.47 -12.87 26.09
N ASP A 2 12.62 -12.33 25.73
CA ASP A 2 13.52 -11.66 26.66
C ASP A 2 12.85 -10.40 27.24
N LYS A 3 12.75 -10.30 28.58
CA LYS A 3 12.15 -9.16 29.29
C LYS A 3 12.82 -7.84 28.90
N LYS A 4 14.16 -7.87 28.78
CA LYS A 4 14.94 -6.68 28.40
C LYS A 4 14.60 -6.19 27.00
N LEU A 5 14.39 -7.10 26.05
CA LEU A 5 14.02 -6.74 24.67
C LEU A 5 12.63 -6.09 24.66
N ASN A 6 11.66 -6.67 25.37
CA ASN A 6 10.31 -6.09 25.47
C ASN A 6 10.32 -4.69 26.11
N GLU A 7 11.12 -4.49 27.16
CA GLU A 7 11.27 -3.18 27.81
C GLU A 7 11.91 -2.16 26.85
N ALA A 8 12.93 -2.58 26.11
CA ALA A 8 13.58 -1.72 25.11
C ALA A 8 12.62 -1.31 23.98
N VAL A 9 11.88 -2.26 23.42
CA VAL A 9 10.88 -1.96 22.37
C VAL A 9 9.79 -1.05 22.92
N ALA A 10 9.30 -1.29 24.13
CA ALA A 10 8.30 -0.43 24.76
C ALA A 10 8.80 1.02 24.98
N ALA A 11 10.06 1.18 25.36
CA ALA A 11 10.68 2.50 25.51
C ALA A 11 10.83 3.25 24.17
N LEU A 12 10.95 2.55 23.06
CA LEU A 12 11.06 3.13 21.71
C LEU A 12 9.69 3.54 21.11
N ARG A 13 8.58 3.17 21.75
CA ARG A 13 7.22 3.42 21.19
C ARG A 13 6.97 4.87 20.75
N PRO A 14 7.35 5.93 21.50
CA PRO A 14 7.13 7.29 21.04
C PRO A 14 7.88 7.63 19.75
N GLN A 15 9.12 7.13 19.60
CA GLN A 15 9.92 7.32 18.39
C GLN A 15 9.33 6.53 17.22
N MET A 16 8.88 5.30 17.47
CA MET A 16 8.22 4.44 16.49
C MET A 16 6.96 5.11 15.93
N VAL A 17 6.11 5.66 16.80
CA VAL A 17 4.89 6.37 16.39
C VAL A 17 5.24 7.60 15.55
N ALA A 18 6.23 8.39 15.96
CA ALA A 18 6.68 9.56 15.21
C ALA A 18 7.24 9.18 13.82
N ALA A 19 8.01 8.09 13.74
CA ALA A 19 8.53 7.57 12.47
C ALA A 19 7.39 7.11 11.55
N LEU A 20 6.41 6.38 12.09
CA LEU A 20 5.23 5.97 11.32
C LEU A 20 4.44 7.17 10.79
N GLN A 21 4.23 8.21 11.61
CA GLN A 21 3.57 9.42 11.15
C GLN A 21 4.31 10.08 9.98
N ARG A 22 5.65 10.07 9.97
CA ARG A 22 6.46 10.62 8.88
C ARG A 22 6.20 9.85 7.58
N LEU A 23 6.22 8.52 7.62
CA LEU A 23 5.97 7.69 6.42
C LEU A 23 4.51 7.78 5.95
N VAL A 24 3.53 7.75 6.85
CA VAL A 24 2.10 7.86 6.49
C VAL A 24 1.80 9.21 5.84
N ARG A 25 2.47 10.29 6.25
CA ARG A 25 2.32 11.62 5.61
C ARG A 25 2.89 11.70 4.20
N ARG A 26 3.66 10.72 3.77
CA ARG A 26 4.09 10.59 2.37
C ARG A 26 3.07 9.74 1.63
N ARG A 27 2.31 10.36 0.74
CA ARG A 27 1.56 9.62 -0.26
C ARG A 27 2.55 8.80 -1.09
N SER A 28 2.26 7.55 -1.35
CA SER A 28 3.16 6.65 -2.08
C SER A 28 2.37 5.71 -2.99
N VAL A 29 1.40 6.26 -3.68
CA VAL A 29 0.66 5.55 -4.72
C VAL A 29 1.51 5.52 -5.98
N GLU A 30 1.62 4.33 -6.61
CA GLU A 30 2.34 4.16 -7.87
C GLU A 30 1.79 5.11 -8.95
N ALA A 31 2.70 5.65 -9.74
CA ALA A 31 2.40 6.50 -10.88
C ALA A 31 3.34 6.18 -12.05
N ASP A 32 3.11 6.83 -13.18
CA ASP A 32 3.97 6.69 -14.36
C ASP A 32 5.44 6.91 -14.01
N PRO A 33 6.35 6.07 -14.53
CA PRO A 33 7.77 6.16 -14.23
C PRO A 33 8.36 7.47 -14.75
N LEU A 34 9.26 8.04 -13.94
CA LEU A 34 10.08 9.19 -14.28
C LEU A 34 11.57 8.77 -14.31
N PRO A 35 12.45 9.57 -14.93
CA PRO A 35 13.90 9.30 -14.91
C PRO A 35 14.44 9.13 -13.48
N GLY A 36 14.95 7.93 -13.16
CA GLY A 36 15.43 7.56 -11.83
C GLY A 36 14.35 7.35 -10.77
N LYS A 37 13.06 7.29 -11.15
CA LYS A 37 11.91 7.07 -10.25
C LYS A 37 10.95 6.07 -10.90
N PRO A 38 11.25 4.78 -10.83
CA PRO A 38 10.54 3.74 -11.59
C PRO A 38 9.05 3.60 -11.23
N PHE A 39 8.65 4.05 -10.04
CA PHE A 39 7.28 3.96 -9.52
C PHE A 39 6.64 5.35 -9.29
N GLY A 40 7.22 6.39 -9.88
CA GLY A 40 6.73 7.77 -9.79
C GLY A 40 7.34 8.58 -8.63
N GLU A 41 7.00 9.85 -8.60
CA GLU A 41 7.57 10.84 -7.67
C GLU A 41 7.23 10.56 -6.21
N GLU A 42 6.00 10.16 -5.94
CA GLU A 42 5.48 10.03 -4.56
C GLU A 42 6.03 8.79 -3.85
N VAL A 43 6.14 7.66 -4.56
CA VAL A 43 6.80 6.45 -4.04
C VAL A 43 8.28 6.74 -3.78
N ASP A 44 8.95 7.42 -4.71
CA ASP A 44 10.34 7.84 -4.56
C ASP A 44 10.56 8.72 -3.33
N ALA A 45 9.68 9.69 -3.09
CA ALA A 45 9.75 10.57 -1.92
C ALA A 45 9.52 9.82 -0.61
N CYS A 46 8.64 8.82 -0.59
CA CYS A 46 8.41 7.98 0.58
C CYS A 46 9.64 7.09 0.86
N PHE A 47 10.24 6.52 -0.16
CA PHE A 47 11.47 5.75 -0.03
C PHE A 47 12.64 6.58 0.49
N ALA A 48 12.83 7.80 -0.03
CA ALA A 48 13.85 8.72 0.49
C ALA A 48 13.64 9.05 1.98
N GLU A 49 12.39 9.21 2.42
CA GLU A 49 12.04 9.40 3.83
C GLU A 49 12.40 8.18 4.68
N ALA A 50 12.13 6.96 4.19
CA ALA A 50 12.49 5.72 4.88
C ALA A 50 14.01 5.56 5.04
N LEU A 51 14.79 5.84 3.99
CA LEU A 51 16.25 5.83 4.07
C LEU A 51 16.77 6.90 5.05
N THR A 52 16.16 8.08 5.06
CA THR A 52 16.50 9.15 6.02
C THR A 52 16.24 8.69 7.46
N LEU A 53 15.09 8.06 7.73
CA LEU A 53 14.80 7.47 9.04
C LEU A 53 15.85 6.42 9.45
N CYS A 54 16.26 5.54 8.55
CA CYS A 54 17.31 4.57 8.80
C CYS A 54 18.61 5.24 9.23
N HIS A 55 19.07 6.26 8.50
CA HIS A 55 20.29 7.02 8.81
C HIS A 55 20.19 7.72 10.18
N GLU A 56 19.06 8.38 10.47
CA GLU A 56 18.83 9.03 11.77
C GLU A 56 18.86 8.02 12.93
N LEU A 57 18.44 6.78 12.68
CA LEU A 57 18.51 5.69 13.64
C LEU A 57 19.87 4.98 13.69
N GLY A 58 20.84 5.42 12.85
CA GLY A 58 22.21 4.89 12.81
C GLY A 58 22.35 3.58 12.04
N PHE A 59 21.53 3.35 11.04
CA PHE A 59 21.70 2.24 10.09
C PHE A 59 22.39 2.71 8.81
N GLU A 60 23.27 1.87 8.31
CA GLU A 60 23.71 1.94 6.91
C GLU A 60 22.61 1.41 6.01
N THR A 61 22.44 2.04 4.85
CA THR A 61 21.41 1.67 3.88
C THR A 61 22.01 1.42 2.50
N THR A 62 21.32 0.60 1.73
CA THR A 62 21.57 0.41 0.30
C THR A 62 20.31 0.81 -0.47
N ASP A 63 20.53 1.56 -1.54
CA ASP A 63 19.53 1.90 -2.54
C ASP A 63 19.91 1.17 -3.84
N MET A 64 19.07 0.29 -4.33
CA MET A 64 19.26 -0.43 -5.58
C MET A 64 18.43 0.22 -6.68
N ASP A 65 19.00 1.28 -7.27
CA ASP A 65 18.48 1.99 -8.43
C ASP A 65 17.04 2.52 -8.27
N ARG A 66 16.64 2.86 -7.04
CA ARG A 66 15.29 3.33 -6.68
C ARG A 66 14.18 2.31 -6.91
N TYR A 67 14.52 1.04 -7.20
CA TYR A 67 13.55 -0.06 -7.26
C TYR A 67 13.26 -0.65 -5.90
N ILE A 68 14.30 -0.84 -5.08
CA ILE A 68 14.22 -1.43 -3.74
C ILE A 68 15.41 -0.95 -2.92
N GLY A 69 15.30 -0.96 -1.61
CA GLY A 69 16.43 -0.68 -0.75
C GLY A 69 16.33 -1.44 0.57
N TRP A 70 17.36 -1.31 1.40
CA TRP A 70 17.37 -2.01 2.67
C TRP A 70 18.31 -1.37 3.69
N CYS A 71 18.09 -1.73 4.96
CA CYS A 71 19.10 -1.66 6.01
C CYS A 71 19.39 -3.05 6.56
N GLU A 72 20.57 -3.23 7.18
CA GLU A 72 21.03 -4.53 7.64
C GLU A 72 21.78 -4.41 8.97
N ILE A 73 21.67 -5.44 9.82
CA ILE A 73 22.48 -5.59 11.04
C ILE A 73 23.07 -7.01 11.11
N GLY A 74 24.10 -7.17 11.94
CA GLY A 74 24.76 -8.45 12.13
C GLY A 74 25.89 -8.69 11.13
N THR A 75 26.50 -9.87 11.24
CA THR A 75 27.62 -10.31 10.42
C THR A 75 27.46 -11.79 10.06
N GLY A 76 28.23 -12.27 9.07
CA GLY A 76 28.23 -13.68 8.63
C GLY A 76 27.77 -13.84 7.18
N ASP A 77 27.88 -15.06 6.71
CA ASP A 77 27.62 -15.38 5.30
C ASP A 77 26.13 -15.55 4.97
N GLU A 78 25.34 -16.00 5.96
CA GLU A 78 23.89 -16.18 5.79
C GLU A 78 23.11 -14.92 6.15
N MET A 79 22.04 -14.66 5.40
CA MET A 79 21.15 -13.53 5.61
C MET A 79 19.71 -14.00 5.82
N VAL A 80 19.05 -13.41 6.80
CA VAL A 80 17.60 -13.50 7.05
C VAL A 80 16.96 -12.21 6.56
N ALA A 81 15.86 -12.28 5.82
CA ALA A 81 15.16 -11.11 5.34
C ALA A 81 13.84 -10.87 6.08
N VAL A 82 13.55 -9.60 6.30
CA VAL A 82 12.20 -9.08 6.53
C VAL A 82 11.86 -8.25 5.30
N LEU A 83 10.82 -8.60 4.57
CA LEU A 83 10.37 -7.86 3.39
C LEU A 83 9.05 -7.16 3.72
N GLY A 84 9.05 -5.85 3.70
CA GLY A 84 7.85 -5.03 3.74
C GLY A 84 7.85 -4.02 2.61
N HIS A 85 6.75 -3.30 2.42
CA HIS A 85 6.61 -2.35 1.32
C HIS A 85 6.20 -0.94 1.79
N LEU A 86 6.45 0.06 0.96
CA LEU A 86 6.17 1.45 1.23
C LEU A 86 5.12 2.06 0.30
N ASP A 87 4.88 1.43 -0.86
CA ASP A 87 3.79 1.81 -1.74
C ASP A 87 2.43 1.48 -1.11
N VAL A 88 1.40 2.11 -1.60
CA VAL A 88 0.03 1.96 -1.09
C VAL A 88 -0.97 2.04 -2.23
N VAL A 89 -2.12 1.36 -2.09
CA VAL A 89 -3.25 1.56 -3.00
C VAL A 89 -3.79 2.99 -2.90
N PRO A 90 -4.47 3.49 -3.95
CA PRO A 90 -5.17 4.77 -3.89
C PRO A 90 -6.08 4.87 -2.66
N GLU A 91 -6.14 6.05 -2.09
CA GLU A 91 -6.86 6.31 -0.84
C GLU A 91 -8.38 6.08 -0.92
N GLY A 92 -9.01 6.35 -2.09
CA GLY A 92 -10.47 6.36 -2.23
C GLY A 92 -11.12 7.52 -1.49
N GLU A 93 -12.43 7.45 -1.33
CA GLU A 93 -13.26 8.47 -0.68
C GLU A 93 -13.78 8.00 0.68
N GLY A 94 -14.50 8.87 1.42
CA GLY A 94 -15.19 8.51 2.66
C GLY A 94 -14.34 8.51 3.93
N TRP A 95 -13.15 9.08 3.91
CA TRP A 95 -12.27 9.18 5.07
C TRP A 95 -12.81 10.18 6.12
N HIS A 96 -12.92 9.73 7.36
CA HIS A 96 -13.20 10.63 8.50
C HIS A 96 -11.98 11.44 8.95
N HIS A 97 -10.79 10.83 8.82
CA HIS A 97 -9.49 11.49 9.02
C HIS A 97 -8.79 11.60 7.66
N PRO A 98 -8.18 12.74 7.31
CA PRO A 98 -7.47 12.84 6.02
C PRO A 98 -6.44 11.72 5.87
N PRO A 99 -6.43 11.01 4.72
CA PRO A 99 -5.70 9.74 4.56
C PRO A 99 -4.19 9.84 4.76
N TYR A 100 -3.61 11.02 4.62
CA TYR A 100 -2.17 11.26 4.80
C TYR A 100 -1.85 12.27 5.92
N ALA A 101 -2.79 12.56 6.81
CA ALA A 101 -2.54 13.44 7.96
C ALA A 101 -1.81 12.71 9.10
N ALA A 102 -1.91 11.38 9.17
CA ALA A 102 -1.39 10.55 10.26
C ALA A 102 -1.88 11.03 11.63
N GLU A 103 -3.16 11.32 11.74
CA GLU A 103 -3.79 11.80 12.97
C GLU A 103 -3.84 10.70 14.02
N ILE A 104 -3.72 11.10 15.28
CA ILE A 104 -3.85 10.19 16.42
C ILE A 104 -5.05 10.61 17.25
N GLU A 105 -6.03 9.73 17.35
CA GLU A 105 -7.21 9.91 18.19
C GLU A 105 -7.52 8.60 18.94
N GLY A 106 -7.84 8.71 20.24
CA GLY A 106 -8.18 7.56 21.06
C GLY A 106 -7.10 6.48 21.14
N GLY A 107 -5.82 6.85 20.94
CA GLY A 107 -4.67 5.92 20.93
C GLY A 107 -4.51 5.13 19.62
N ARG A 108 -5.23 5.50 18.56
CA ARG A 108 -5.14 4.93 17.21
C ARG A 108 -4.54 5.96 16.26
N LEU A 109 -3.67 5.51 15.37
CA LEU A 109 -3.14 6.31 14.26
C LEU A 109 -3.95 5.99 13.01
N TYR A 110 -4.49 7.03 12.37
CA TYR A 110 -5.31 6.94 11.18
C TYR A 110 -4.54 7.40 9.95
N GLY A 111 -4.60 6.62 8.88
CA GLY A 111 -4.02 6.98 7.59
C GLY A 111 -3.84 5.79 6.65
N ARG A 112 -3.80 6.04 5.34
CA ARG A 112 -3.49 5.05 4.32
C ARG A 112 -2.05 4.55 4.54
N GLY A 113 -1.85 3.23 4.53
CA GLY A 113 -0.54 2.62 4.80
C GLY A 113 -0.19 2.47 6.29
N SER A 114 -1.07 2.85 7.23
CA SER A 114 -0.77 2.73 8.66
C SER A 114 -0.71 1.27 9.15
N ILE A 115 -1.42 0.36 8.49
CA ILE A 115 -1.42 -1.09 8.74
C ILE A 115 -0.72 -1.82 7.61
N ASP A 116 -1.01 -1.49 6.39
CA ASP A 116 -0.57 -2.11 5.16
C ASP A 116 0.27 -1.09 4.37
N ASP A 117 1.62 -1.15 4.38
CA ASP A 117 2.49 -1.96 5.25
C ASP A 117 3.50 -1.10 6.02
N LYS A 118 3.38 0.26 5.97
CA LYS A 118 4.33 1.20 6.62
C LYS A 118 4.44 0.99 8.14
N GLY A 119 3.33 0.58 8.79
CA GLY A 119 3.33 0.27 10.22
C GLY A 119 4.21 -0.92 10.56
N PRO A 120 4.00 -2.10 9.97
CA PRO A 120 4.84 -3.27 10.12
C PRO A 120 6.30 -3.03 9.71
N VAL A 121 6.56 -2.27 8.62
CA VAL A 121 7.93 -1.85 8.24
C VAL A 121 8.60 -1.06 9.36
N VAL A 122 7.93 -0.06 9.94
CA VAL A 122 8.46 0.72 11.06
C VAL A 122 8.65 -0.15 12.30
N ALA A 123 7.71 -1.03 12.60
CA ALA A 123 7.84 -1.97 13.72
C ALA A 123 9.08 -2.86 13.56
N SER A 124 9.32 -3.38 12.36
CA SER A 124 10.50 -4.18 12.02
C SER A 124 11.80 -3.39 12.15
N LEU A 125 11.82 -2.14 11.66
CA LEU A 125 12.98 -1.25 11.78
C LEU A 125 13.35 -1.00 13.25
N PHE A 126 12.36 -0.75 14.10
CA PHE A 126 12.58 -0.51 15.52
C PHE A 126 12.91 -1.80 16.31
N ALA A 127 12.44 -2.96 15.83
CA ALA A 127 12.89 -4.25 16.36
C ALA A 127 14.39 -4.48 16.09
N LEU A 128 14.85 -4.20 14.87
CA LEU A 128 16.28 -4.23 14.52
C LEU A 128 17.09 -3.25 15.38
N LYS A 129 16.57 -2.03 15.58
CA LYS A 129 17.20 -1.04 16.48
C LYS A 129 17.34 -1.56 17.89
N ALA A 130 16.29 -2.13 18.47
CA ALA A 130 16.32 -2.66 19.83
C ALA A 130 17.33 -3.81 19.97
N ILE A 131 17.40 -4.72 19.02
CA ILE A 131 18.36 -5.83 18.98
C ILE A 131 19.80 -5.27 18.95
N ARG A 132 20.08 -4.34 18.05
CA ARG A 132 21.39 -3.71 17.90
C ARG A 132 21.80 -2.95 19.15
N ASP A 133 20.92 -2.08 19.67
CA ASP A 133 21.23 -1.20 20.81
C ASP A 133 21.42 -1.98 22.12
N LEU A 134 20.80 -3.14 22.24
CA LEU A 134 21.04 -4.08 23.37
C LEU A 134 22.30 -4.94 23.18
N GLY A 135 22.95 -4.87 22.02
CA GLY A 135 24.12 -5.70 21.71
C GLY A 135 23.80 -7.20 21.69
N ILE A 136 22.57 -7.57 21.30
CA ILE A 136 22.18 -8.98 21.19
C ILE A 136 22.99 -9.62 20.06
N PRO A 137 23.75 -10.68 20.34
CA PRO A 137 24.58 -11.32 19.33
C PRO A 137 23.70 -12.01 18.28
N LEU A 138 24.00 -11.77 17.02
CA LEU A 138 23.37 -12.41 15.88
C LEU A 138 24.35 -13.40 15.24
N ASN A 139 23.86 -14.56 14.85
CA ASN A 139 24.62 -15.57 14.12
C ASN A 139 24.40 -15.50 12.60
N ARG A 140 23.58 -14.56 12.16
CA ARG A 140 23.29 -14.24 10.77
C ARG A 140 23.08 -12.75 10.63
N ARG A 141 23.23 -12.23 9.41
CA ARG A 141 22.76 -10.88 9.06
C ARG A 141 21.24 -10.86 9.02
N VAL A 142 20.65 -9.75 9.43
CA VAL A 142 19.21 -9.51 9.31
C VAL A 142 19.00 -8.26 8.47
N ARG A 143 18.37 -8.43 7.34
CA ARG A 143 18.08 -7.38 6.35
C ARG A 143 16.61 -7.04 6.37
N LEU A 144 16.28 -5.75 6.55
CA LEU A 144 14.95 -5.21 6.31
C LEU A 144 14.93 -4.58 4.92
N LEU A 145 14.18 -5.19 4.02
CA LEU A 145 13.96 -4.73 2.66
C LEU A 145 12.73 -3.82 2.61
N PHE A 146 12.86 -2.72 1.89
CA PHE A 146 11.80 -1.75 1.61
C PHE A 146 11.34 -1.94 0.17
N GLY A 147 10.27 -2.71 -0.03
CA GLY A 147 9.58 -2.86 -1.30
C GLY A 147 8.88 -1.56 -1.70
N LEU A 148 8.73 -1.33 -2.98
CA LEU A 148 8.18 -0.10 -3.55
C LEU A 148 7.10 -0.35 -4.60
N ASN A 149 6.70 -1.62 -4.83
CA ASN A 149 5.73 -1.99 -5.86
C ASN A 149 4.96 -3.28 -5.56
N GLU A 150 4.69 -3.57 -4.28
CA GLU A 150 3.95 -4.76 -3.83
C GLU A 150 2.50 -4.72 -4.31
N GLU A 151 1.83 -3.59 -4.14
CA GLU A 151 0.40 -3.39 -4.39
C GLU A 151 -0.04 -3.57 -5.87
N THR A 152 0.92 -3.74 -6.77
CA THR A 152 0.63 -3.81 -8.21
C THR A 152 1.30 -4.99 -8.92
N ASN A 153 2.62 -5.06 -9.00
CA ASN A 153 3.30 -5.98 -9.91
C ASN A 153 4.62 -6.58 -9.41
N ASP A 154 5.05 -6.34 -8.18
CA ASP A 154 6.31 -6.84 -7.58
C ASP A 154 7.57 -6.57 -8.42
N ARG A 155 7.58 -5.50 -9.22
CA ARG A 155 8.72 -5.17 -10.10
C ARG A 155 9.99 -4.86 -9.31
N ASP A 156 9.87 -4.42 -8.08
CA ASP A 156 10.94 -4.15 -7.13
C ASP A 156 11.67 -5.42 -6.71
N VAL A 157 10.96 -6.44 -6.27
CA VAL A 157 11.51 -7.75 -5.89
C VAL A 157 12.06 -8.50 -7.12
N LEU A 158 11.36 -8.40 -8.24
CA LEU A 158 11.85 -8.95 -9.52
C LEU A 158 13.15 -8.27 -9.96
N TYR A 159 13.25 -6.93 -9.80
CA TYR A 159 14.47 -6.18 -10.06
C TYR A 159 15.62 -6.61 -9.16
N TYR A 160 15.37 -6.69 -7.84
CA TYR A 160 16.33 -7.18 -6.85
C TYR A 160 16.92 -8.51 -7.26
N LYS A 161 16.09 -9.49 -7.58
CA LYS A 161 16.51 -10.81 -8.00
C LYS A 161 17.31 -10.79 -9.32
N ALA A 162 16.87 -10.00 -10.30
CA ALA A 162 17.52 -9.91 -11.61
C ALA A 162 18.89 -9.22 -11.58
N HIS A 163 19.10 -8.30 -10.60
CA HIS A 163 20.34 -7.52 -10.48
C HIS A 163 21.27 -8.01 -9.37
N GLY A 164 21.18 -9.29 -9.01
CA GLY A 164 22.11 -9.93 -8.10
C GLY A 164 21.85 -9.68 -6.63
N GLY A 165 20.63 -9.30 -6.27
CA GLY A 165 20.18 -9.25 -4.89
C GLY A 165 20.36 -10.60 -4.20
N GLU A 166 20.93 -10.59 -3.00
CA GLU A 166 21.19 -11.80 -2.24
C GLU A 166 19.90 -12.47 -1.79
N ILE A 167 19.75 -13.75 -2.10
CA ILE A 167 18.57 -14.52 -1.70
C ILE A 167 18.71 -14.95 -0.23
N PRO A 168 17.76 -14.63 0.64
CA PRO A 168 17.83 -15.00 2.05
C PRO A 168 17.71 -16.50 2.25
N VAL A 169 18.36 -17.03 3.29
CA VAL A 169 18.21 -18.46 3.67
C VAL A 169 16.84 -18.71 4.32
N LEU A 170 16.24 -17.70 4.91
CA LEU A 170 14.86 -17.65 5.36
C LEU A 170 14.41 -16.19 5.54
N GLY A 171 13.12 -15.97 5.61
CA GLY A 171 12.56 -14.64 5.82
C GLY A 171 11.07 -14.70 6.12
N PHE A 172 10.51 -13.52 6.37
CA PHE A 172 9.08 -13.33 6.48
C PHE A 172 8.70 -11.95 5.97
N THR A 173 7.44 -11.79 5.58
CA THR A 173 6.81 -10.49 5.40
C THR A 173 5.92 -10.20 6.61
N PRO A 174 5.99 -8.99 7.21
CA PRO A 174 5.10 -8.60 8.29
C PRO A 174 3.72 -8.12 7.80
N ASP A 175 3.52 -8.11 6.51
CA ASP A 175 2.32 -7.68 5.83
C ASP A 175 1.23 -8.75 5.92
N GLY A 176 0.32 -8.57 6.86
CA GLY A 176 -0.81 -9.48 7.03
C GLY A 176 -1.26 -9.66 8.48
N GLU A 177 -2.20 -10.58 8.68
CA GLU A 177 -2.75 -10.88 10.01
C GLU A 177 -1.82 -11.79 10.82
N TYR A 178 -1.64 -11.44 12.09
CA TYR A 178 -0.86 -12.24 13.03
C TYR A 178 -1.71 -13.34 13.70
N PRO A 179 -1.13 -14.48 14.11
CA PRO A 179 0.31 -14.70 14.25
C PRO A 179 1.01 -15.26 13.01
N LEU A 180 0.30 -15.87 12.09
CA LEU A 180 0.87 -16.52 10.92
C LEU A 180 -0.19 -16.72 9.83
N ILE A 181 0.11 -16.31 8.61
CA ILE A 181 -0.61 -16.69 7.41
C ILE A 181 0.09 -17.90 6.80
N ASN A 182 -0.65 -18.99 6.59
CA ASN A 182 -0.14 -20.24 6.04
C ASN A 182 -0.79 -20.63 4.69
N GLY A 183 -1.56 -19.72 4.12
CA GLY A 183 -2.21 -19.92 2.82
C GLY A 183 -2.82 -18.62 2.34
N GLU A 184 -2.76 -18.39 1.05
CA GLU A 184 -3.28 -17.20 0.39
C GLU A 184 -4.20 -17.58 -0.76
N LYS A 185 -5.10 -16.66 -1.12
CA LYS A 185 -5.95 -16.78 -2.31
C LYS A 185 -5.10 -16.52 -3.56
N GLY A 186 -5.34 -17.29 -4.62
CA GLY A 186 -4.77 -16.97 -5.92
C GLY A 186 -5.38 -15.69 -6.49
N ILE A 187 -4.59 -14.96 -7.27
CA ILE A 187 -5.02 -13.74 -7.97
C ILE A 187 -5.31 -14.11 -9.42
N LEU A 188 -6.50 -13.76 -9.90
CA LEU A 188 -6.89 -13.87 -11.31
C LEU A 188 -7.39 -12.50 -11.78
N ASN A 189 -6.66 -11.88 -12.70
CA ASN A 189 -7.08 -10.67 -13.37
C ASN A 189 -7.59 -11.01 -14.77
N GLU A 190 -8.85 -10.68 -15.05
CA GLU A 190 -9.47 -10.90 -16.34
C GLU A 190 -10.05 -9.60 -16.90
N SER A 191 -9.89 -9.38 -18.19
CA SER A 191 -10.48 -8.26 -18.91
C SER A 191 -11.45 -8.75 -19.98
N TYR A 192 -12.65 -8.21 -19.98
CA TYR A 192 -13.67 -8.54 -20.95
C TYR A 192 -14.03 -7.32 -21.78
N ALA A 193 -14.10 -7.51 -23.12
CA ALA A 193 -14.62 -6.51 -24.03
C ALA A 193 -15.88 -7.06 -24.72
N VAL A 194 -16.98 -6.32 -24.66
CA VAL A 194 -18.25 -6.71 -25.26
C VAL A 194 -18.71 -5.64 -26.23
N GLN A 195 -19.01 -6.04 -27.48
CA GLN A 195 -19.65 -5.18 -28.45
C GLN A 195 -21.13 -5.06 -28.10
N LEU A 196 -21.58 -3.85 -27.75
CA LEU A 196 -22.98 -3.60 -27.47
C LEU A 196 -23.75 -3.38 -28.78
N HIS A 197 -24.77 -4.19 -29.03
CA HIS A 197 -25.74 -4.02 -30.11
C HIS A 197 -27.04 -3.48 -29.51
N GLN A 198 -27.16 -2.16 -29.40
CA GLN A 198 -28.30 -1.50 -28.77
C GLN A 198 -29.35 -1.12 -29.81
N THR A 199 -30.49 -1.81 -29.77
CA THR A 199 -31.63 -1.56 -30.72
C THR A 199 -32.84 -0.93 -30.03
N GLY A 200 -32.81 -0.81 -28.68
CA GLY A 200 -33.89 -0.24 -27.88
C GLY A 200 -33.92 1.29 -27.88
N ALA A 201 -35.01 1.85 -27.34
CA ALA A 201 -35.18 3.28 -27.17
C ALA A 201 -34.27 3.83 -26.00
N TRP A 202 -33.85 2.97 -25.10
CA TRP A 202 -32.82 3.25 -24.11
C TRP A 202 -31.48 2.78 -24.64
N GLN A 203 -30.46 3.63 -24.55
CA GLN A 203 -29.11 3.27 -24.96
C GLN A 203 -28.08 3.73 -23.92
N LEU A 204 -27.13 2.85 -23.59
CA LEU A 204 -26.00 3.17 -22.77
C LEU A 204 -24.95 3.91 -23.61
N SER A 205 -24.71 5.19 -23.29
CA SER A 205 -23.73 6.02 -24.00
C SER A 205 -22.34 5.95 -23.34
N ARG A 206 -22.31 5.79 -22.01
CA ARG A 206 -21.07 5.72 -21.22
C ARG A 206 -21.34 4.99 -19.92
N VAL A 207 -20.35 4.24 -19.45
CA VAL A 207 -20.27 3.72 -18.08
C VAL A 207 -18.82 3.75 -17.63
N GLN A 208 -18.61 4.15 -16.40
CA GLN A 208 -17.30 4.12 -15.77
C GLN A 208 -17.45 3.92 -14.26
N GLY A 209 -16.46 3.33 -13.63
CA GLY A 209 -16.37 3.13 -12.18
C GLY A 209 -15.08 2.42 -11.82
N GLY A 210 -14.69 2.57 -10.54
CA GLY A 210 -13.45 2.02 -10.02
C GLY A 210 -12.20 2.79 -10.45
N VAL A 211 -11.14 2.62 -9.68
CA VAL A 211 -9.85 3.31 -9.86
C VAL A 211 -8.69 2.34 -10.05
N ALA A 212 -8.78 1.12 -9.50
CA ALA A 212 -7.77 0.07 -9.60
C ALA A 212 -8.40 -1.32 -9.49
N GLY A 213 -7.73 -2.35 -10.02
CA GLY A 213 -8.25 -3.72 -10.07
C GLY A 213 -8.36 -4.40 -8.70
N ASN A 214 -7.59 -3.96 -7.74
CA ASN A 214 -7.57 -4.45 -6.36
C ASN A 214 -8.37 -3.56 -5.37
N VAL A 215 -9.15 -2.60 -5.87
CA VAL A 215 -9.99 -1.70 -5.05
C VAL A 215 -11.45 -1.88 -5.40
N VAL A 216 -12.28 -2.12 -4.40
CA VAL A 216 -13.75 -2.14 -4.57
C VAL A 216 -14.23 -0.72 -4.93
N PRO A 217 -14.95 -0.53 -6.04
CA PRO A 217 -15.43 0.78 -6.46
C PRO A 217 -16.36 1.42 -5.42
N ASP A 218 -16.06 2.65 -5.04
CA ASP A 218 -16.92 3.50 -4.20
C ASP A 218 -17.79 4.46 -5.02
N TYR A 219 -17.49 4.60 -6.31
CA TYR A 219 -18.25 5.43 -7.24
C TYR A 219 -18.35 4.77 -8.61
N ALA A 220 -19.54 4.87 -9.22
CA ALA A 220 -19.77 4.53 -10.61
C ALA A 220 -20.74 5.54 -11.25
N CYS A 221 -20.56 5.79 -12.55
CA CYS A 221 -21.42 6.70 -13.31
C CYS A 221 -21.78 6.08 -14.67
N ALA A 222 -23.04 6.19 -15.05
CA ALA A 222 -23.53 5.82 -16.37
C ALA A 222 -24.28 7.00 -17.03
N VAL A 223 -24.17 7.11 -18.34
CA VAL A 223 -24.96 8.04 -19.17
C VAL A 223 -25.84 7.24 -20.09
N LEU A 224 -27.13 7.49 -20.01
CA LEU A 224 -28.18 6.82 -20.78
C LEU A 224 -28.88 7.80 -21.69
N THR A 225 -29.07 7.44 -22.98
CA THR A 225 -30.06 8.09 -23.84
C THR A 225 -31.42 7.47 -23.54
N ALA A 226 -32.44 8.29 -23.45
CA ALA A 226 -33.80 7.86 -23.09
C ALA A 226 -34.85 8.42 -24.03
N PRO A 227 -35.97 7.71 -24.27
CA PRO A 227 -37.12 8.25 -25.02
C PRO A 227 -37.77 9.44 -24.26
N ALA A 228 -38.39 10.32 -25.00
CA ALA A 228 -39.08 11.47 -24.43
C ALA A 228 -40.17 11.03 -23.44
N GLY A 229 -40.17 11.62 -22.23
CA GLY A 229 -41.13 11.31 -21.18
C GLY A 229 -40.83 10.04 -20.37
N ALA A 230 -39.73 9.36 -20.67
CA ALA A 230 -39.29 8.23 -19.84
C ALA A 230 -38.78 8.71 -18.45
N SER A 231 -38.85 7.83 -17.46
CA SER A 231 -38.29 8.07 -16.12
C SER A 231 -37.55 6.84 -15.61
N LEU A 232 -36.58 7.05 -14.76
CA LEU A 232 -35.93 5.98 -14.00
C LEU A 232 -36.49 5.95 -12.56
N PRO A 233 -36.63 4.75 -11.95
CA PRO A 233 -37.06 4.67 -10.57
C PRO A 233 -35.96 5.16 -9.61
N ASP A 234 -36.38 5.66 -8.46
CA ASP A 234 -35.45 5.93 -7.36
C ASP A 234 -34.91 4.60 -6.79
N ALA A 235 -33.66 4.62 -6.42
CA ALA A 235 -32.99 3.50 -5.77
C ALA A 235 -32.02 4.01 -4.69
N GLU A 236 -31.82 3.21 -3.66
CA GLU A 236 -30.90 3.52 -2.57
C GLU A 236 -29.46 3.63 -3.13
N HIS A 237 -28.71 4.62 -2.66
CA HIS A 237 -27.35 4.94 -3.09
C HIS A 237 -27.19 5.31 -4.57
N ILE A 238 -28.28 5.57 -5.28
CA ILE A 238 -28.28 5.98 -6.68
C ILE A 238 -28.89 7.36 -6.83
N THR A 239 -28.16 8.24 -7.51
CA THR A 239 -28.64 9.57 -7.91
C THR A 239 -28.90 9.58 -9.40
N VAL A 240 -30.11 9.99 -9.81
CA VAL A 240 -30.52 10.12 -11.21
C VAL A 240 -30.69 11.59 -11.53
N THR A 241 -29.90 12.09 -12.47
CA THR A 241 -29.95 13.47 -12.95
C THR A 241 -30.40 13.51 -14.41
N ALA A 242 -31.46 14.24 -14.70
CA ALA A 242 -31.91 14.45 -16.07
C ALA A 242 -30.92 15.36 -16.81
N ILE A 243 -30.53 14.93 -18.02
CA ILE A 243 -29.65 15.65 -18.94
C ILE A 243 -30.32 15.77 -20.32
N PRO A 244 -29.87 16.64 -21.23
CA PRO A 244 -30.41 16.72 -22.56
C PRO A 244 -30.36 15.36 -23.29
N GLY A 245 -31.54 14.81 -23.61
CA GLY A 245 -31.70 13.55 -24.32
C GLY A 245 -31.58 12.28 -23.48
N GLY A 246 -31.54 12.38 -22.16
CA GLY A 246 -31.41 11.19 -21.31
C GLY A 246 -31.15 11.46 -19.82
N TYR A 247 -30.35 10.61 -19.20
CA TYR A 247 -30.05 10.63 -17.79
C TYR A 247 -28.56 10.34 -17.52
N GLN A 248 -28.04 11.02 -16.50
CA GLN A 248 -26.82 10.61 -15.79
C GLN A 248 -27.26 9.87 -14.53
N VAL A 249 -26.69 8.69 -14.33
CA VAL A 249 -26.96 7.83 -13.17
C VAL A 249 -25.64 7.65 -12.41
N GLU A 250 -25.63 8.00 -11.14
CA GLU A 250 -24.46 7.91 -10.28
C GLU A 250 -24.76 6.98 -9.12
N ALA A 251 -23.84 6.09 -8.82
CA ALA A 251 -23.90 5.18 -7.68
C ALA A 251 -22.74 5.44 -6.75
N VAL A 252 -23.02 5.49 -5.44
CA VAL A 252 -22.03 5.71 -4.38
C VAL A 252 -21.99 4.47 -3.48
N GLY A 253 -20.80 3.95 -3.25
CA GLY A 253 -20.52 2.80 -2.39
C GLY A 253 -19.50 3.13 -1.31
N VAL A 254 -18.77 2.11 -0.87
CA VAL A 254 -17.67 2.23 0.09
C VAL A 254 -16.44 1.55 -0.50
N SER A 255 -15.34 2.30 -0.59
CA SER A 255 -14.07 1.76 -1.04
C SER A 255 -13.49 0.79 -0.01
N ALA A 256 -12.95 -0.31 -0.50
CA ALA A 256 -12.26 -1.31 0.32
C ALA A 256 -11.19 -2.00 -0.53
N HIS A 257 -10.23 -2.66 0.12
CA HIS A 257 -9.32 -3.55 -0.58
C HIS A 257 -10.07 -4.75 -1.15
N GLY A 258 -9.76 -5.17 -2.38
CA GLY A 258 -10.49 -6.23 -3.09
C GLY A 258 -10.40 -7.63 -2.47
N SER A 259 -9.56 -7.81 -1.46
CA SER A 259 -9.40 -9.07 -0.72
C SER A 259 -10.45 -9.28 0.40
N HIS A 260 -11.25 -8.26 0.74
CA HIS A 260 -12.28 -8.31 1.79
C HIS A 260 -13.62 -8.88 1.34
#